data_f83e2bf41338fec78e84904026aa996b
#
_entry.id   f83e2bf41338fec78e84904026aa996b
#
_cell.length_a   1.000
_cell.length_b   1.000
_cell.length_c   1.000
_cell.angle_alpha   90.00
_cell.angle_beta   90.00
_cell.angle_gamma   90.00
#
_symmetry.space_group_name_H-M   'P 1'
#
loop_
_entity.id
_entity.type
_entity.pdbx_description
1 polymer ?
#
loop_
_entity_poly.entity_id
_entity_poly.type
_entity_poly.pdbx_seq_one_letter_code
_entity_poly.pdbx_strand_id
1 'polypeptide(L)'
;NAAKKKNKTVCVNAGHGTRGGESVKTLCHPDGSSKVTGGSTSQGAITATSINGGTTLADGTREATATLKLAMTVKKQLLKEGYNVLMVRESDDAQLDNIARTVFANNNADYHIALHYDSTSSNKGAFYISVPNNNKYRSMYPVSKNWKKHNNLGKNLINGMRSAGVKIYGSGSMAIDLTQTSYSTIPS
;
A
#
# COMPACT_ATOMS: atom_id res chain seq x y z
N ASN A 1 -22.07 -11.94 20.59
CA ASN A 1 -22.69 -11.92 19.25
C ASN A 1 -21.59 -11.95 18.19
N ALA A 2 -21.54 -12.98 17.35
CA ALA A 2 -20.64 -13.02 16.19
C ALA A 2 -21.06 -11.92 15.20
N ALA A 3 -20.08 -11.19 14.66
CA ALA A 3 -20.37 -10.16 13.68
C ALA A 3 -21.01 -10.76 12.41
N LYS A 4 -21.95 -10.03 11.82
CA LYS A 4 -22.57 -10.45 10.54
C LYS A 4 -21.50 -10.52 9.46
N LYS A 5 -21.41 -11.65 8.75
CA LYS A 5 -20.49 -11.82 7.61
C LYS A 5 -20.75 -10.75 6.55
N LYS A 6 -19.71 -10.04 6.13
CA LYS A 6 -19.79 -8.96 5.12
C LYS A 6 -19.61 -9.45 3.69
N ASN A 7 -19.20 -10.71 3.49
CA ASN A 7 -18.91 -11.30 2.17
C ASN A 7 -17.98 -10.45 1.31
N LYS A 8 -17.02 -9.81 1.97
CA LYS A 8 -15.97 -8.99 1.36
C LYS A 8 -14.62 -9.45 1.85
N THR A 9 -13.66 -9.54 0.96
CA THR A 9 -12.29 -9.94 1.24
C THR A 9 -11.36 -8.73 1.22
N VAL A 10 -10.59 -8.58 2.29
CA VAL A 10 -9.54 -7.55 2.39
C VAL A 10 -8.18 -8.23 2.32
N CYS A 11 -7.37 -7.86 1.34
CA CYS A 11 -5.96 -8.24 1.28
C CYS A 11 -5.15 -7.24 2.11
N VAL A 12 -4.50 -7.71 3.16
CA VAL A 12 -3.62 -6.92 4.01
C VAL A 12 -2.17 -7.21 3.61
N ASN A 13 -1.49 -6.19 3.13
CA ASN A 13 -0.13 -6.25 2.64
C ASN A 13 0.80 -5.56 3.63
N ALA A 14 1.46 -6.34 4.49
CA ALA A 14 2.56 -5.85 5.31
C ALA A 14 3.74 -5.49 4.40
N GLY A 15 4.07 -4.20 4.32
CA GLY A 15 5.13 -3.71 3.45
C GLY A 15 6.48 -4.37 3.74
N HIS A 16 7.31 -4.49 2.70
CA HIS A 16 8.66 -5.06 2.78
C HIS A 16 8.70 -6.54 3.20
N GLY A 17 9.84 -7.00 3.68
CA GLY A 17 10.12 -8.38 4.09
C GLY A 17 11.61 -8.61 4.23
N THR A 18 12.11 -9.74 3.74
CA THR A 18 13.53 -10.05 3.71
C THR A 18 14.29 -9.06 2.82
N ARG A 19 15.43 -8.57 3.28
CA ARG A 19 16.34 -7.72 2.51
C ARG A 19 17.05 -8.53 1.42
N GLY A 20 17.58 -7.81 0.43
CA GLY A 20 18.21 -8.37 -0.75
C GLY A 20 17.30 -8.24 -1.97
N GLY A 21 17.87 -8.30 -3.17
CA GLY A 21 17.10 -8.15 -4.41
C GLY A 21 16.77 -6.71 -4.80
N GLU A 22 17.29 -5.70 -4.09
CA GLU A 22 17.08 -4.28 -4.39
C GLU A 22 17.68 -3.87 -5.74
N SER A 23 18.57 -4.67 -6.31
CA SER A 23 19.09 -4.49 -7.67
C SER A 23 18.08 -4.86 -8.76
N VAL A 24 17.07 -5.68 -8.44
CA VAL A 24 16.04 -6.09 -9.38
C VAL A 24 15.14 -4.91 -9.71
N LYS A 25 14.96 -4.63 -10.99
CA LYS A 25 14.14 -3.52 -11.48
C LYS A 25 12.88 -4.02 -12.18
N THR A 26 11.83 -3.22 -12.10
CA THR A 26 10.59 -3.39 -12.83
C THR A 26 10.19 -2.09 -13.52
N LEU A 27 9.26 -2.14 -14.46
CA LEU A 27 8.71 -0.93 -15.08
C LEU A 27 7.94 -0.10 -14.03
N CYS A 28 8.06 1.22 -14.12
CA CYS A 28 7.25 2.14 -13.33
C CYS A 28 5.77 2.00 -13.67
N HIS A 29 5.46 1.96 -14.96
CA HIS A 29 4.11 1.82 -15.47
C HIS A 29 4.03 0.67 -16.47
N PRO A 30 2.87 -0.03 -16.59
CA PRO A 30 2.71 -1.19 -17.45
C PRO A 30 2.97 -0.90 -18.94
N ASP A 31 2.68 0.32 -19.37
CA ASP A 31 2.87 0.78 -20.76
C ASP A 31 4.30 1.28 -21.06
N GLY A 32 5.21 1.16 -20.08
CA GLY A 32 6.58 1.66 -20.19
C GLY A 32 6.71 3.19 -20.07
N SER A 33 5.62 3.91 -19.77
CA SER A 33 5.69 5.34 -19.56
C SER A 33 6.40 5.69 -18.25
N SER A 34 6.98 6.88 -18.20
CA SER A 34 7.76 7.35 -17.06
C SER A 34 6.87 7.77 -15.88
N LYS A 35 7.45 7.69 -14.69
CA LYS A 35 6.84 8.14 -13.44
C LYS A 35 6.53 9.64 -13.48
N VAL A 36 5.33 10.01 -13.07
CA VAL A 36 4.85 11.41 -13.13
C VAL A 36 5.12 12.21 -11.86
N THR A 37 5.38 11.54 -10.74
CA THR A 37 5.74 12.17 -9.45
C THR A 37 7.10 11.68 -8.96
N GLY A 38 7.67 12.36 -8.00
CA GLY A 38 8.85 11.93 -7.26
C GLY A 38 8.50 10.96 -6.12
N GLY A 39 9.49 10.67 -5.29
CA GLY A 39 9.43 9.75 -4.15
C GLY A 39 10.74 8.98 -4.04
N SER A 40 10.71 7.74 -3.54
CA SER A 40 11.88 6.85 -3.54
C SER A 40 12.37 6.51 -4.94
N THR A 41 11.51 6.58 -5.94
CA THR A 41 11.86 6.57 -7.36
C THR A 41 11.64 7.97 -7.92
N SER A 42 12.62 8.51 -8.63
CA SER A 42 12.59 9.88 -9.15
C SER A 42 11.51 10.05 -10.22
N GLN A 43 10.95 11.26 -10.30
CA GLN A 43 10.12 11.67 -11.42
C GLN A 43 10.88 11.50 -12.76
N GLY A 44 10.21 11.01 -13.77
CA GLY A 44 10.80 10.72 -15.09
C GLY A 44 11.45 9.34 -15.22
N ALA A 45 11.62 8.60 -14.13
CA ALA A 45 12.13 7.23 -14.18
C ALA A 45 11.17 6.29 -14.91
N ILE A 46 11.73 5.38 -15.72
CA ILE A 46 10.97 4.33 -16.43
C ILE A 46 10.96 3.03 -15.62
N THR A 47 11.99 2.84 -14.77
CA THR A 47 12.10 1.65 -13.91
C THR A 47 12.22 2.02 -12.45
N ALA A 48 11.79 1.12 -11.59
CA ALA A 48 11.87 1.20 -10.14
C ALA A 48 12.38 -0.11 -9.55
N THR A 49 12.78 -0.09 -8.29
CA THR A 49 13.13 -1.30 -7.53
C THR A 49 11.90 -2.17 -7.34
N SER A 50 11.98 -3.45 -7.73
CA SER A 50 10.88 -4.40 -7.62
C SER A 50 10.75 -4.97 -6.20
N ILE A 51 11.86 -5.08 -5.47
CA ILE A 51 11.94 -5.56 -4.09
C ILE A 51 12.69 -4.53 -3.26
N ASN A 52 12.11 -4.15 -2.13
CA ASN A 52 12.71 -3.18 -1.22
C ASN A 52 12.61 -3.65 0.24
N GLY A 53 13.72 -3.63 0.95
CA GLY A 53 13.82 -4.11 2.33
C GLY A 53 13.24 -3.15 3.40
N GLY A 54 12.81 -1.97 2.99
CA GLY A 54 12.27 -0.95 3.88
C GLY A 54 13.32 -0.20 4.70
N THR A 55 12.86 0.75 5.48
CA THR A 55 13.68 1.55 6.39
C THR A 55 13.87 0.88 7.75
N THR A 56 14.60 1.55 8.63
CA THR A 56 14.70 1.22 10.05
C THR A 56 14.09 2.37 10.86
N LEU A 57 13.20 2.06 11.79
CA LEU A 57 12.56 3.03 12.65
C LEU A 57 13.55 3.58 13.69
N ALA A 58 13.18 4.67 14.36
CA ALA A 58 14.04 5.36 15.33
C ALA A 58 14.48 4.47 16.51
N ASP A 59 13.70 3.47 16.87
CA ASP A 59 14.00 2.49 17.92
C ASP A 59 14.85 1.29 17.43
N GLY A 60 15.30 1.32 16.17
CA GLY A 60 16.06 0.23 15.57
C GLY A 60 15.20 -0.88 14.95
N THR A 61 13.88 -0.85 15.11
CA THR A 61 12.98 -1.85 14.52
C THR A 61 12.97 -1.73 12.99
N ARG A 62 13.08 -2.86 12.30
CA ARG A 62 12.92 -2.88 10.83
C ARG A 62 11.47 -2.54 10.45
N GLU A 63 11.28 -1.75 9.42
CA GLU A 63 9.94 -1.45 8.89
C GLU A 63 9.15 -2.72 8.57
N ALA A 64 9.79 -3.73 7.99
CA ALA A 64 9.17 -5.02 7.69
C ALA A 64 8.55 -5.67 8.93
N THR A 65 9.25 -5.66 10.06
CA THR A 65 8.76 -6.22 11.33
C THR A 65 7.61 -5.38 11.91
N ALA A 66 7.75 -4.06 11.86
CA ALA A 66 6.70 -3.15 12.35
C ALA A 66 5.41 -3.25 11.51
N THR A 67 5.53 -3.30 10.18
CA THR A 67 4.37 -3.44 9.29
C THR A 67 3.69 -4.79 9.45
N LEU A 68 4.44 -5.88 9.68
CA LEU A 68 3.87 -7.20 9.95
C LEU A 68 3.05 -7.19 11.25
N LYS A 69 3.60 -6.62 12.32
CA LYS A 69 2.90 -6.50 13.61
C LYS A 69 1.60 -5.71 13.47
N LEU A 70 1.62 -4.60 12.73
CA LEU A 70 0.43 -3.81 12.43
C LEU A 70 -0.57 -4.61 11.58
N ALA A 71 -0.10 -5.29 10.53
CA ALA A 71 -0.92 -6.09 9.64
C ALA A 71 -1.65 -7.23 10.38
N MET A 72 -0.98 -7.91 11.30
CA MET A 72 -1.60 -8.95 12.13
C MET A 72 -2.69 -8.39 13.05
N THR A 73 -2.49 -7.17 13.57
CA THR A 73 -3.51 -6.47 14.37
C THR A 73 -4.72 -6.09 13.50
N VAL A 74 -4.48 -5.55 12.31
CA VAL A 74 -5.52 -5.23 11.33
C VAL A 74 -6.30 -6.48 10.91
N LYS A 75 -5.60 -7.60 10.61
CA LYS A 75 -6.21 -8.91 10.33
C LYS A 75 -7.20 -9.31 11.42
N LYS A 76 -6.73 -9.29 12.68
CA LYS A 76 -7.57 -9.67 13.83
C LYS A 76 -8.83 -8.80 13.92
N GLN A 77 -8.71 -7.49 13.74
CA GLN A 77 -9.85 -6.58 13.81
C GLN A 77 -10.81 -6.79 12.63
N LEU A 78 -10.31 -6.94 11.40
CA LEU A 78 -11.15 -7.17 10.23
C LEU A 78 -11.94 -8.50 10.34
N LEU A 79 -11.31 -9.55 10.82
CA LEU A 79 -12.00 -10.83 11.08
C LEU A 79 -13.11 -10.66 12.12
N LYS A 80 -12.85 -9.91 13.21
CA LYS A 80 -13.85 -9.58 14.22
C LYS A 80 -15.03 -8.80 13.65
N GLU A 81 -14.79 -7.94 12.66
CA GLU A 81 -15.80 -7.16 11.95
C GLU A 81 -16.56 -7.96 10.87
N GLY A 82 -16.22 -9.22 10.65
CA GLY A 82 -16.89 -10.12 9.72
C GLY A 82 -16.39 -10.06 8.27
N TYR A 83 -15.21 -9.48 8.02
CA TYR A 83 -14.55 -9.57 6.72
C TYR A 83 -13.80 -10.89 6.57
N ASN A 84 -13.64 -11.34 5.32
CA ASN A 84 -12.58 -12.29 4.98
C ASN A 84 -11.27 -11.55 4.85
N VAL A 85 -10.16 -12.19 5.27
CA VAL A 85 -8.84 -11.55 5.21
C VAL A 85 -7.85 -12.46 4.51
N LEU A 86 -7.12 -11.90 3.55
CA LEU A 86 -5.93 -12.49 2.94
C LEU A 86 -4.71 -11.71 3.41
N MET A 87 -3.64 -12.43 3.72
CA MET A 87 -2.35 -11.82 4.05
C MET A 87 -1.37 -12.06 2.90
N VAL A 88 -0.66 -11.01 2.49
CA VAL A 88 0.42 -11.14 1.50
C VAL A 88 1.61 -11.90 2.11
N ARG A 89 1.88 -11.68 3.38
CA ARG A 89 2.86 -12.45 4.16
C ARG A 89 2.43 -12.51 5.63
N GLU A 90 2.85 -13.55 6.31
CA GLU A 90 2.62 -13.75 7.76
C GLU A 90 3.94 -14.00 8.53
N SER A 91 5.08 -13.79 7.88
CA SER A 91 6.41 -13.84 8.50
C SER A 91 7.30 -12.70 7.99
N ASP A 92 8.40 -12.45 8.65
CA ASP A 92 9.45 -11.53 8.18
C ASP A 92 10.34 -12.18 7.12
N ASP A 93 10.37 -13.51 7.06
CA ASP A 93 11.10 -14.29 6.06
C ASP A 93 10.25 -14.48 4.80
N ALA A 94 10.09 -13.38 4.07
CA ALA A 94 9.37 -13.34 2.80
C ALA A 94 9.95 -12.23 1.93
N GLN A 95 10.45 -12.60 0.76
CA GLN A 95 10.90 -11.66 -0.25
C GLN A 95 9.94 -11.72 -1.44
N LEU A 96 9.10 -10.70 -1.56
CA LEU A 96 8.04 -10.65 -2.57
C LEU A 96 8.18 -9.39 -3.41
N ASP A 97 8.18 -9.57 -4.70
CA ASP A 97 8.06 -8.50 -5.69
C ASP A 97 6.79 -7.68 -5.47
N ASN A 98 6.89 -6.37 -5.61
CA ASN A 98 5.77 -5.46 -5.38
C ASN A 98 4.63 -5.67 -6.39
N ILE A 99 4.94 -6.04 -7.62
CA ILE A 99 3.94 -6.38 -8.64
C ILE A 99 3.24 -7.68 -8.27
N ALA A 100 3.98 -8.69 -7.81
CA ALA A 100 3.39 -9.96 -7.37
C ALA A 100 2.39 -9.76 -6.23
N ARG A 101 2.69 -8.89 -5.24
CA ARG A 101 1.76 -8.52 -4.15
C ARG A 101 0.48 -7.92 -4.69
N THR A 102 0.62 -7.05 -5.65
CA THR A 102 -0.46 -6.36 -6.33
C THR A 102 -1.36 -7.31 -7.12
N VAL A 103 -0.76 -8.16 -7.97
CA VAL A 103 -1.47 -9.16 -8.77
C VAL A 103 -2.19 -10.16 -7.86
N PHE A 104 -1.54 -10.61 -6.79
CA PHE A 104 -2.16 -11.47 -5.79
C PHE A 104 -3.42 -10.83 -5.17
N ALA A 105 -3.33 -9.57 -4.75
CA ALA A 105 -4.47 -8.85 -4.17
C ALA A 105 -5.60 -8.68 -5.20
N ASN A 106 -5.27 -8.25 -6.43
CA ASN A 106 -6.26 -8.03 -7.49
C ASN A 106 -7.05 -9.28 -7.87
N ASN A 107 -6.40 -10.44 -7.84
CA ASN A 107 -7.03 -11.70 -8.23
C ASN A 107 -7.86 -12.34 -7.10
N ASN A 108 -7.68 -11.90 -5.84
CA ASN A 108 -8.21 -12.65 -4.70
C ASN A 108 -8.99 -11.80 -3.68
N ALA A 109 -9.06 -10.47 -3.83
CA ALA A 109 -9.66 -9.61 -2.84
C ALA A 109 -10.51 -8.48 -3.43
N ASP A 110 -11.46 -7.98 -2.64
CA ASP A 110 -12.26 -6.79 -2.96
C ASP A 110 -11.49 -5.50 -2.62
N TYR A 111 -10.63 -5.54 -1.61
CA TYR A 111 -9.83 -4.40 -1.14
C TYR A 111 -8.38 -4.83 -0.92
N HIS A 112 -7.45 -3.92 -1.23
CA HIS A 112 -6.03 -4.10 -0.95
C HIS A 112 -5.52 -2.93 -0.10
N ILE A 113 -5.00 -3.23 1.09
CA ILE A 113 -4.43 -2.25 2.01
C ILE A 113 -2.96 -2.59 2.22
N ALA A 114 -2.07 -1.77 1.69
CA ALA A 114 -0.63 -1.85 1.92
C ALA A 114 -0.25 -0.95 3.11
N LEU A 115 0.48 -1.50 4.06
CA LEU A 115 0.90 -0.84 5.30
C LEU A 115 2.40 -0.55 5.25
N HIS A 116 2.76 0.71 5.44
CA HIS A 116 4.13 1.19 5.45
C HIS A 116 4.38 2.21 6.55
N TYR A 117 5.63 2.40 6.90
CA TYR A 117 6.10 3.52 7.70
C TYR A 117 7.01 4.40 6.85
N ASP A 118 6.85 5.71 6.97
CA ASP A 118 7.71 6.68 6.29
C ASP A 118 8.89 7.04 7.18
N SER A 119 10.07 7.21 6.58
CA SER A 119 11.25 7.64 7.31
C SER A 119 11.19 9.14 7.59
N THR A 120 11.24 9.51 8.86
CA THR A 120 11.20 10.90 9.31
C THR A 120 11.87 11.06 10.65
N SER A 121 12.42 12.24 10.91
CA SER A 121 13.06 12.59 12.19
C SER A 121 12.06 12.93 13.30
N SER A 122 10.77 13.05 12.99
CA SER A 122 9.72 13.40 13.94
C SER A 122 8.41 12.70 13.61
N ASN A 123 7.45 12.67 14.54
CA ASN A 123 6.13 12.14 14.25
C ASN A 123 5.43 12.99 13.19
N LYS A 124 5.53 12.55 11.94
CA LYS A 124 4.91 13.18 10.78
C LYS A 124 3.38 13.05 10.82
N GLY A 125 2.88 11.90 11.21
CA GLY A 125 1.46 11.56 11.19
C GLY A 125 1.09 10.65 10.01
N ALA A 126 -0.12 10.11 10.06
CA ALA A 126 -0.62 9.17 9.05
C ALA A 126 -1.11 9.88 7.78
N PHE A 127 -0.92 9.22 6.66
CA PHE A 127 -1.45 9.64 5.35
C PHE A 127 -1.65 8.41 4.47
N TYR A 128 -2.44 8.56 3.42
CA TYR A 128 -2.53 7.56 2.36
C TYR A 128 -1.94 8.11 1.06
N ILE A 129 -1.51 7.21 0.20
CA ILE A 129 -1.04 7.57 -1.14
C ILE A 129 -2.25 7.70 -2.05
N SER A 130 -2.56 8.91 -2.48
CA SER A 130 -3.64 9.19 -3.43
C SER A 130 -3.14 9.13 -4.87
N VAL A 131 -4.06 8.80 -5.78
CA VAL A 131 -3.77 8.84 -7.22
C VAL A 131 -3.64 10.29 -7.67
N PRO A 132 -2.52 10.69 -8.30
CA PRO A 132 -2.29 12.06 -8.71
C PRO A 132 -3.30 12.53 -9.77
N ASN A 133 -3.52 13.85 -9.84
CA ASN A 133 -4.35 14.46 -10.87
C ASN A 133 -3.57 14.58 -12.19
N ASN A 134 -3.33 13.45 -12.82
CA ASN A 134 -2.62 13.35 -14.09
C ASN A 134 -3.46 12.50 -15.05
N ASN A 135 -3.91 13.08 -16.15
CA ASN A 135 -4.83 12.43 -17.07
C ASN A 135 -4.22 11.19 -17.73
N LYS A 136 -2.93 11.24 -18.09
CA LYS A 136 -2.25 10.09 -18.70
C LYS A 136 -2.22 8.91 -17.72
N TYR A 137 -1.81 9.13 -16.47
CA TYR A 137 -1.79 8.10 -15.44
C TYR A 137 -3.20 7.59 -15.12
N ARG A 138 -4.19 8.50 -14.95
CA ARG A 138 -5.57 8.12 -14.65
C ARG A 138 -6.29 7.38 -15.79
N SER A 139 -5.88 7.56 -17.03
CA SER A 139 -6.43 6.83 -18.19
C SER A 139 -5.85 5.43 -18.34
N MET A 140 -4.73 5.15 -17.69
CA MET A 140 -4.06 3.86 -17.75
C MET A 140 -4.90 2.76 -17.09
N TYR A 141 -5.04 1.60 -17.74
CA TYR A 141 -5.68 0.44 -17.11
C TYR A 141 -4.69 -0.21 -16.10
N PRO A 142 -5.15 -0.63 -14.91
CA PRO A 142 -6.51 -0.56 -14.35
C PRO A 142 -6.80 0.72 -13.54
N VAL A 143 -5.90 1.70 -13.50
CA VAL A 143 -6.06 2.97 -12.76
C VAL A 143 -7.37 3.67 -13.14
N SER A 144 -7.68 3.70 -14.43
CA SER A 144 -8.88 4.36 -14.99
C SER A 144 -10.19 3.87 -14.38
N LYS A 145 -10.26 2.60 -14.02
CA LYS A 145 -11.46 2.00 -13.40
C LYS A 145 -11.57 2.27 -11.91
N ASN A 146 -10.44 2.43 -11.22
CA ASN A 146 -10.41 2.27 -9.76
C ASN A 146 -9.94 3.52 -8.99
N TRP A 147 -9.33 4.52 -9.63
CA TRP A 147 -8.69 5.64 -8.93
C TRP A 147 -9.62 6.41 -7.97
N LYS A 148 -10.91 6.56 -8.31
CA LYS A 148 -11.90 7.21 -7.43
C LYS A 148 -12.19 6.37 -6.19
N LYS A 149 -12.34 5.05 -6.36
CA LYS A 149 -12.57 4.10 -5.26
C LYS A 149 -11.34 4.03 -4.35
N HIS A 150 -10.14 4.01 -4.94
CA HIS A 150 -8.87 4.08 -4.23
C HIS A 150 -8.80 5.33 -3.33
N ASN A 151 -9.01 6.50 -3.90
CA ASN A 151 -8.98 7.74 -3.14
C ASN A 151 -10.06 7.79 -2.04
N ASN A 152 -11.24 7.26 -2.30
CA ASN A 152 -12.31 7.15 -1.30
C ASN A 152 -11.93 6.20 -0.13
N LEU A 153 -11.37 5.03 -0.42
CA LEU A 153 -10.91 4.11 0.62
C LEU A 153 -9.85 4.77 1.50
N GLY A 154 -8.84 5.40 0.89
CA GLY A 154 -7.79 6.11 1.61
C GLY A 154 -8.34 7.21 2.52
N LYS A 155 -9.27 8.02 2.00
CA LYS A 155 -9.97 9.05 2.76
C LYS A 155 -10.70 8.48 3.98
N ASN A 156 -11.42 7.37 3.80
CA ASN A 156 -12.17 6.74 4.89
C ASN A 156 -11.23 6.16 5.95
N LEU A 157 -10.12 5.53 5.55
CA LEU A 157 -9.10 5.05 6.48
C LEU A 157 -8.52 6.20 7.31
N ILE A 158 -8.13 7.30 6.68
CA ILE A 158 -7.59 8.48 7.37
C ILE A 158 -8.63 9.13 8.30
N ASN A 159 -9.88 9.19 7.91
CA ASN A 159 -10.95 9.70 8.76
C ASN A 159 -11.15 8.80 10.00
N GLY A 160 -11.11 7.48 9.84
CA GLY A 160 -11.15 6.54 10.95
C GLY A 160 -9.97 6.72 11.91
N MET A 161 -8.75 6.84 11.37
CA MET A 161 -7.54 7.09 12.16
C MET A 161 -7.61 8.42 12.92
N ARG A 162 -8.08 9.49 12.26
CA ARG A 162 -8.29 10.80 12.90
C ARG A 162 -9.29 10.70 14.05
N SER A 163 -10.42 10.02 13.85
CA SER A 163 -11.43 9.80 14.88
C SER A 163 -10.90 8.99 16.07
N ALA A 164 -9.91 8.15 15.86
CA ALA A 164 -9.20 7.41 16.88
C ALA A 164 -8.04 8.19 17.54
N GLY A 165 -7.88 9.48 17.25
CA GLY A 165 -6.86 10.35 17.84
C GLY A 165 -5.47 10.24 17.21
N VAL A 166 -5.33 9.56 16.06
CA VAL A 166 -4.06 9.47 15.34
C VAL A 166 -3.75 10.80 14.68
N LYS A 167 -2.52 11.29 14.86
CA LYS A 167 -2.03 12.47 14.15
C LYS A 167 -2.05 12.23 12.65
N ILE A 168 -2.55 13.20 11.89
CA ILE A 168 -2.63 13.13 10.44
C ILE A 168 -1.66 14.12 9.80
N TYR A 169 -0.93 13.67 8.78
CA TYR A 169 -0.04 14.52 8.00
C TYR A 169 -0.81 15.37 6.99
N GLY A 170 -0.70 16.68 7.11
CA GLY A 170 -1.36 17.62 6.20
C GLY A 170 -2.85 17.36 6.05
N SER A 171 -3.31 17.22 4.81
CA SER A 171 -4.71 16.85 4.50
C SER A 171 -5.02 15.36 4.68
N GLY A 172 -4.00 14.54 4.96
CA GLY A 172 -4.10 13.08 5.08
C GLY A 172 -3.81 12.33 3.78
N SER A 173 -3.36 13.03 2.73
CA SER A 173 -3.01 12.37 1.47
C SER A 173 -1.72 12.93 0.86
N MET A 174 -1.02 12.08 0.15
CA MET A 174 0.13 12.43 -0.68
C MET A 174 -0.08 11.84 -2.07
N ALA A 175 -0.12 12.69 -3.09
CA ALA A 175 -0.42 12.28 -4.46
C ALA A 175 0.85 11.75 -5.15
N ILE A 176 0.97 10.43 -5.25
CA ILE A 176 2.11 9.76 -5.87
C ILE A 176 1.60 8.66 -6.81
N ASP A 177 2.13 8.61 -8.03
CA ASP A 177 1.93 7.48 -8.93
C ASP A 177 2.86 6.34 -8.50
N LEU A 178 2.29 5.40 -7.76
CA LEU A 178 3.02 4.24 -7.27
C LEU A 178 3.31 3.27 -8.39
N THR A 179 4.58 2.96 -8.58
CA THR A 179 5.02 2.00 -9.59
C THR A 179 4.45 0.61 -9.35
N GLN A 180 4.41 0.19 -8.09
CA GLN A 180 3.97 -1.15 -7.72
C GLN A 180 2.46 -1.29 -7.65
N THR A 181 1.76 -0.20 -7.48
CA THR A 181 0.29 -0.17 -7.44
C THR A 181 -0.34 0.31 -8.75
N SER A 182 0.48 0.56 -9.76
CA SER A 182 -0.03 0.91 -11.10
C SER A 182 -0.93 -0.17 -11.68
N TYR A 183 -0.74 -1.41 -11.24
CA TYR A 183 -1.55 -2.57 -11.62
C TYR A 183 -2.74 -2.78 -10.70
N SER A 184 -2.69 -2.25 -9.50
CA SER A 184 -3.70 -2.47 -8.49
C SER A 184 -4.09 -1.18 -7.87
N THR A 185 -5.02 -0.63 -8.39
CA THR A 185 -5.94 0.10 -7.55
C THR A 185 -7.01 -0.89 -7.15
N ILE A 186 -7.38 -0.91 -5.93
CA ILE A 186 -8.44 -1.69 -5.31
C ILE A 186 -9.26 -2.45 -6.34
N PRO A 187 -9.26 -3.79 -6.31
CA PRO A 187 -10.13 -4.58 -7.16
C PRO A 187 -11.57 -4.10 -6.97
N SER A 188 -12.26 -3.93 -8.03
CA SER A 188 -13.67 -3.53 -8.03
C SER A 188 -14.56 -4.67 -7.53
#